data_1b9feaa3c9cf6315418728e2423cda00
#
_entry.id   1b9feaa3c9cf6315418728e2423cda00
#
_cell.length_a   1.000
_cell.length_b   1.000
_cell.length_c   1.000
_cell.angle_alpha   90.00
_cell.angle_beta   90.00
_cell.angle_gamma   90.00
#
_symmetry.space_group_name_H-M   'P 1'
#
loop_
_entity.id
_entity.type
_entity.pdbx_description
1 polymer ?
#
loop_
_entity_poly.entity_id
_entity_poly.type
_entity_poly.pdbx_seq_one_letter_code
_entity_poly.pdbx_strand_id
1 'polypeptide(L)'
;GQLGAQGVPQPKPGAVTKAHGGVLFLDEIGELHPVQMNKLLKVLEDRRVMLDSAYYNPDDATIPRYIHDIFHNGLPADFRLVGATTRSPSEISPALRSRCMEVFFRALTPEEIALIASGAAERAGCAMAKQEAETIGRYAACGRDAVNIVQMCAGLAQMDERTMILPEDVAWVVQSGHYTIHVQQKADVSNRVGVVHGLAVYGENQGALLDLEAVATPGHGEITVTGIIDEEEIGQEGHKMRRRSTAHGAAENVRTLLKSLGYTLENTDLHINFPGGMPVDGPSAGVAMAVAAVSALTDTPVDGTMAVTGEITVQGKVKAVGGVPQKVEAACQAGLLRVLIPKENDAETLHIAGIEVQGIDDVHQALSAMLVHTKTEKKQIHRPLPMTEKVAAAAAEPSA
;
A
#
# COMPACT_ATOMS: atom_id res chain seq x y z
N GLY A 1 -12.90 20.76 -34.31
CA GLY A 1 -14.13 21.44 -34.79
C GLY A 1 -14.68 20.73 -36.02
N GLN A 2 -15.99 20.69 -36.18
CA GLN A 2 -16.63 20.24 -37.42
C GLN A 2 -16.91 21.46 -38.29
N LEU A 3 -16.73 21.35 -39.58
CA LEU A 3 -17.18 22.37 -40.55
C LEU A 3 -18.70 22.25 -40.70
N GLY A 4 -19.41 23.37 -40.56
CA GLY A 4 -20.85 23.44 -40.89
C GLY A 4 -21.10 23.37 -42.40
N ALA A 5 -22.37 23.31 -42.81
CA ALA A 5 -22.80 23.14 -44.22
C ALA A 5 -22.25 24.20 -45.19
N GLN A 6 -21.70 25.31 -44.70
CA GLN A 6 -21.11 26.39 -45.48
C GLN A 6 -19.60 26.55 -45.30
N GLY A 7 -18.89 25.52 -44.78
CA GLY A 7 -17.45 25.59 -44.53
C GLY A 7 -17.04 26.43 -43.31
N VAL A 8 -17.98 26.97 -42.54
CA VAL A 8 -17.72 27.80 -41.36
C VAL A 8 -17.40 26.90 -40.17
N PRO A 9 -16.32 27.13 -39.40
CA PRO A 9 -16.00 26.40 -38.21
C PRO A 9 -17.13 26.43 -37.19
N GLN A 10 -17.67 25.28 -36.79
CA GLN A 10 -18.67 25.20 -35.72
C GLN A 10 -18.06 24.56 -34.50
N PRO A 11 -17.78 25.32 -33.44
CA PRO A 11 -17.29 24.79 -32.18
C PRO A 11 -18.40 24.01 -31.47
N LYS A 12 -18.16 22.69 -31.22
CA LYS A 12 -19.06 21.91 -30.38
C LYS A 12 -18.55 21.96 -28.93
N PRO A 13 -19.42 22.24 -27.94
CA PRO A 13 -19.05 22.25 -26.56
C PRO A 13 -18.64 20.82 -26.13
N GLY A 14 -17.42 20.66 -25.63
CA GLY A 14 -16.91 19.43 -25.02
C GLY A 14 -17.41 19.26 -23.59
N ALA A 15 -17.00 18.14 -22.94
CA ALA A 15 -17.37 17.83 -21.57
C ALA A 15 -17.02 18.95 -20.59
N VAL A 16 -15.83 19.53 -20.71
CA VAL A 16 -15.33 20.63 -19.87
C VAL A 16 -16.21 21.88 -19.98
N THR A 17 -16.59 22.26 -21.20
CA THR A 17 -17.47 23.42 -21.43
C THR A 17 -18.89 23.15 -20.93
N LYS A 18 -19.39 21.93 -21.07
CA LYS A 18 -20.72 21.53 -20.57
C LYS A 18 -20.78 21.50 -19.03
N ALA A 19 -19.64 21.32 -18.37
CA ALA A 19 -19.55 21.34 -16.91
C ALA A 19 -19.52 22.77 -16.32
N HIS A 20 -19.52 23.82 -17.15
CA HIS A 20 -19.51 25.19 -16.66
C HIS A 20 -20.66 25.46 -15.68
N GLY A 21 -20.34 26.04 -14.52
CA GLY A 21 -21.28 26.28 -13.43
C GLY A 21 -21.64 25.05 -12.60
N GLY A 22 -21.01 23.87 -12.87
CA GLY A 22 -21.34 22.62 -12.23
C GLY A 22 -20.11 21.83 -11.79
N VAL A 23 -20.19 20.50 -11.94
CA VAL A 23 -19.16 19.53 -11.56
C VAL A 23 -18.75 18.73 -12.78
N LEU A 24 -17.42 18.58 -12.98
CA LEU A 24 -16.83 17.64 -13.92
C LEU A 24 -16.29 16.45 -13.12
N PHE A 25 -16.90 15.29 -13.29
CA PHE A 25 -16.38 14.04 -12.76
C PHE A 25 -15.56 13.31 -13.84
N LEU A 26 -14.33 12.95 -13.48
CA LEU A 26 -13.44 12.16 -14.32
C LEU A 26 -13.06 10.87 -13.60
N ASP A 27 -13.55 9.77 -14.11
CA ASP A 27 -13.14 8.45 -13.67
C ASP A 27 -11.77 8.12 -14.27
N GLU A 28 -10.92 7.44 -13.52
CA GLU A 28 -9.54 7.11 -13.87
C GLU A 28 -8.74 8.33 -14.38
N ILE A 29 -8.81 9.43 -13.63
CA ILE A 29 -8.12 10.69 -14.00
C ILE A 29 -6.61 10.51 -14.15
N GLY A 30 -6.02 9.52 -13.45
CA GLY A 30 -4.60 9.14 -13.56
C GLY A 30 -4.20 8.60 -14.95
N GLU A 31 -5.18 8.11 -15.74
CA GLU A 31 -4.95 7.57 -17.08
C GLU A 31 -4.97 8.64 -18.20
N LEU A 32 -5.24 9.89 -17.85
CA LEU A 32 -5.21 10.96 -18.84
C LEU A 32 -3.83 11.12 -19.46
N HIS A 33 -3.80 11.11 -20.80
CA HIS A 33 -2.56 11.39 -21.53
C HIS A 33 -1.98 12.76 -21.09
N PRO A 34 -0.64 12.92 -20.95
CA PRO A 34 -0.02 14.15 -20.45
C PRO A 34 -0.48 15.44 -21.14
N VAL A 35 -0.73 15.38 -22.46
CA VAL A 35 -1.24 16.52 -23.22
C VAL A 35 -2.65 16.91 -22.78
N GLN A 36 -3.53 15.95 -22.49
CA GLN A 36 -4.88 16.19 -22.01
C GLN A 36 -4.86 16.70 -20.57
N MET A 37 -4.01 16.13 -19.71
CA MET A 37 -3.79 16.57 -18.35
C MET A 37 -3.35 18.05 -18.31
N ASN A 38 -2.37 18.44 -19.11
CA ASN A 38 -1.89 19.81 -19.18
C ASN A 38 -2.99 20.80 -19.67
N LYS A 39 -3.82 20.37 -20.63
CA LYS A 39 -4.98 21.18 -21.06
C LYS A 39 -6.01 21.33 -19.96
N LEU A 40 -6.30 20.25 -19.22
CA LEU A 40 -7.22 20.28 -18.08
C LEU A 40 -6.71 21.22 -16.98
N LEU A 41 -5.43 21.10 -16.61
CA LEU A 41 -4.81 21.98 -15.61
C LEU A 41 -4.88 23.46 -16.00
N LYS A 42 -4.63 23.76 -17.28
CA LYS A 42 -4.75 25.13 -17.79
C LYS A 42 -6.19 25.66 -17.70
N VAL A 43 -7.19 24.82 -18.02
CA VAL A 43 -8.60 25.22 -17.90
C VAL A 43 -9.01 25.44 -16.45
N LEU A 44 -8.52 24.64 -15.51
CA LEU A 44 -8.76 24.82 -14.07
C LEU A 44 -8.22 26.17 -13.56
N GLU A 45 -7.10 26.63 -14.14
CA GLU A 45 -6.46 27.88 -13.78
C GLU A 45 -7.15 29.07 -14.44
N ASP A 46 -7.34 29.03 -15.78
CA ASP A 46 -7.89 30.12 -16.59
C ASP A 46 -9.42 30.21 -16.50
N ARG A 47 -10.11 29.14 -16.05
CA ARG A 47 -11.56 28.96 -16.05
C ARG A 47 -12.20 29.18 -17.43
N ARG A 48 -11.41 28.95 -18.47
CA ARG A 48 -11.78 29.08 -19.88
C ARG A 48 -11.13 28.00 -20.72
N VAL A 49 -11.83 27.55 -21.75
CA VAL A 49 -11.28 26.69 -22.79
C VAL A 49 -10.95 27.56 -24.00
N MET A 50 -9.65 27.69 -24.28
CA MET A 50 -9.19 28.29 -25.52
C MET A 50 -9.34 27.29 -26.66
N LEU A 51 -9.92 27.75 -27.78
CA LEU A 51 -10.07 26.91 -28.97
C LEU A 51 -8.90 27.16 -29.90
N ASP A 52 -8.38 26.08 -30.45
CA ASP A 52 -7.38 26.12 -31.51
C ASP A 52 -7.91 25.29 -32.70
N SER A 53 -7.85 25.87 -33.88
CA SER A 53 -8.30 25.19 -35.10
C SER A 53 -7.51 25.70 -36.30
N ALA A 54 -6.96 24.79 -37.07
CA ALA A 54 -6.27 25.05 -38.33
C ALA A 54 -7.22 25.66 -39.40
N TYR A 55 -8.53 25.58 -39.17
CA TYR A 55 -9.55 26.09 -40.10
C TYR A 55 -10.06 27.49 -39.71
N TYR A 56 -9.56 28.11 -38.66
CA TYR A 56 -9.97 29.43 -38.23
C TYR A 56 -8.96 30.48 -38.72
N ASN A 57 -9.45 31.44 -39.47
CA ASN A 57 -8.68 32.60 -39.89
C ASN A 57 -9.25 33.85 -39.22
N PRO A 58 -8.49 34.60 -38.41
CA PRO A 58 -8.95 35.83 -37.77
C PRO A 58 -9.37 36.94 -38.74
N ASP A 59 -8.81 36.97 -39.94
CA ASP A 59 -9.03 37.99 -40.94
C ASP A 59 -10.17 37.67 -41.91
N ASP A 60 -10.83 36.51 -41.74
CA ASP A 60 -11.93 36.08 -42.61
C ASP A 60 -13.26 36.74 -42.21
N ALA A 61 -13.65 37.79 -42.96
CA ALA A 61 -14.89 38.57 -42.72
C ALA A 61 -16.18 37.72 -42.98
N THR A 62 -16.09 36.53 -43.55
CA THR A 62 -17.23 35.63 -43.75
C THR A 62 -17.60 34.86 -42.49
N ILE A 63 -16.68 34.78 -41.52
CA ILE A 63 -16.90 34.09 -40.26
C ILE A 63 -17.77 34.99 -39.34
N PRO A 64 -18.88 34.47 -38.76
CA PRO A 64 -19.73 35.24 -37.86
C PRO A 64 -18.97 35.79 -36.64
N ARG A 65 -19.28 36.98 -36.22
CA ARG A 65 -18.65 37.68 -35.07
C ARG A 65 -18.57 36.83 -33.81
N TYR A 66 -19.62 36.11 -33.47
CA TYR A 66 -19.68 35.27 -32.27
C TYR A 66 -18.62 34.12 -32.31
N ILE A 67 -18.24 33.66 -33.51
CA ILE A 67 -17.18 32.67 -33.67
C ILE A 67 -15.81 33.32 -33.43
N HIS A 68 -15.57 34.52 -33.96
CA HIS A 68 -14.36 35.27 -33.65
C HIS A 68 -14.22 35.51 -32.14
N ASP A 69 -15.33 35.90 -31.46
CA ASP A 69 -15.33 36.07 -30.00
C ASP A 69 -14.99 34.80 -29.25
N ILE A 70 -15.49 33.63 -29.68
CA ILE A 70 -15.18 32.32 -29.07
C ILE A 70 -13.72 31.97 -29.27
N PHE A 71 -13.15 32.20 -30.45
CA PHE A 71 -11.72 31.88 -30.69
C PHE A 71 -10.81 32.88 -29.96
N HIS A 72 -11.20 34.14 -29.84
CA HIS A 72 -10.38 35.13 -29.16
C HIS A 72 -10.48 35.04 -27.62
N ASN A 73 -11.68 34.89 -27.09
CA ASN A 73 -11.94 34.93 -25.64
C ASN A 73 -12.08 33.58 -24.99
N GLY A 74 -12.12 32.49 -25.78
CA GLY A 74 -12.42 31.12 -25.30
C GLY A 74 -13.86 30.96 -24.82
N LEU A 75 -14.21 29.73 -24.48
CA LEU A 75 -15.50 29.37 -23.87
C LEU A 75 -15.36 29.29 -22.34
N PRO A 76 -16.35 29.76 -21.58
CA PRO A 76 -16.32 29.68 -20.13
C PRO A 76 -16.33 28.22 -19.66
N ALA A 77 -15.53 27.92 -18.66
CA ALA A 77 -15.34 26.55 -18.10
C ALA A 77 -15.00 26.63 -16.60
N ASP A 78 -15.81 27.39 -15.86
CA ASP A 78 -15.69 27.40 -14.39
C ASP A 78 -16.51 26.26 -13.82
N PHE A 79 -15.83 25.22 -13.28
CA PHE A 79 -16.43 24.01 -12.72
C PHE A 79 -15.64 23.52 -11.53
N ARG A 80 -16.25 22.64 -10.75
CA ARG A 80 -15.55 21.85 -9.73
C ARG A 80 -15.10 20.53 -10.34
N LEU A 81 -13.80 20.21 -10.18
CA LEU A 81 -13.26 18.93 -10.63
C LEU A 81 -13.37 17.90 -9.50
N VAL A 82 -13.93 16.74 -9.83
CA VAL A 82 -13.87 15.53 -9.00
C VAL A 82 -13.22 14.45 -9.85
N GLY A 83 -12.10 13.91 -9.41
CA GLY A 83 -11.38 12.85 -10.09
C GLY A 83 -11.35 11.59 -9.22
N ALA A 84 -11.57 10.42 -9.82
CA ALA A 84 -11.31 9.13 -9.21
C ALA A 84 -10.13 8.46 -9.88
N THR A 85 -9.34 7.70 -9.15
CA THR A 85 -8.20 6.95 -9.69
C THR A 85 -7.86 5.79 -8.76
N THR A 86 -7.35 4.72 -9.35
CA THR A 86 -6.75 3.58 -8.63
C THR A 86 -5.24 3.72 -8.46
N ARG A 87 -4.61 4.69 -9.14
CA ARG A 87 -3.17 4.91 -9.08
C ARG A 87 -2.71 5.44 -7.71
N SER A 88 -1.50 5.05 -7.34
CA SER A 88 -0.87 5.56 -6.12
C SER A 88 -0.59 7.07 -6.21
N PRO A 89 -0.53 7.80 -5.09
CA PRO A 89 -0.24 9.23 -5.09
C PRO A 89 1.08 9.60 -5.78
N SER A 90 2.07 8.71 -5.77
CA SER A 90 3.38 8.91 -6.42
C SER A 90 3.29 8.89 -7.95
N GLU A 91 2.30 8.21 -8.51
CA GLU A 91 2.09 8.10 -9.96
C GLU A 91 1.21 9.23 -10.53
N ILE A 92 0.55 10.00 -9.67
CA ILE A 92 -0.29 11.12 -10.08
C ILE A 92 0.56 12.40 -10.20
N SER A 93 0.31 13.15 -11.27
CA SER A 93 1.00 14.43 -11.51
C SER A 93 0.96 15.34 -10.28
N PRO A 94 2.13 15.81 -9.77
CA PRO A 94 2.19 16.75 -8.66
C PRO A 94 1.40 18.04 -8.91
N ALA A 95 1.30 18.47 -10.17
CA ALA A 95 0.53 19.64 -10.58
C ALA A 95 -0.98 19.46 -10.37
N LEU A 96 -1.51 18.25 -10.56
CA LEU A 96 -2.90 17.91 -10.24
C LEU A 96 -3.10 17.84 -8.73
N ARG A 97 -2.23 17.12 -8.02
CA ARG A 97 -2.32 16.94 -6.57
C ARG A 97 -2.31 18.26 -5.80
N SER A 98 -1.48 19.22 -6.23
CA SER A 98 -1.40 20.55 -5.59
C SER A 98 -2.69 21.38 -5.73
N ARG A 99 -3.61 21.00 -6.61
CA ARG A 99 -4.88 21.72 -6.89
C ARG A 99 -6.11 20.98 -6.39
N CYS A 100 -5.95 19.74 -5.89
CA CYS A 100 -7.05 18.89 -5.42
C CYS A 100 -6.85 18.52 -3.95
N MET A 101 -7.96 18.33 -3.24
CA MET A 101 -7.96 17.67 -1.95
C MET A 101 -7.99 16.15 -2.21
N GLU A 102 -7.10 15.43 -1.60
CA GLU A 102 -7.04 13.97 -1.70
C GLU A 102 -7.95 13.32 -0.65
N VAL A 103 -8.75 12.34 -1.08
CA VAL A 103 -9.60 11.52 -0.21
C VAL A 103 -9.28 10.08 -0.51
N PHE A 104 -8.83 9.34 0.52
CA PHE A 104 -8.47 7.93 0.38
C PHE A 104 -9.62 7.03 0.78
N PHE A 105 -9.86 6.00 -0.03
CA PHE A 105 -10.81 4.95 0.26
C PHE A 105 -10.04 3.66 0.53
N ARG A 106 -10.30 3.04 1.68
CA ARG A 106 -9.77 1.72 1.98
C ARG A 106 -10.51 0.62 1.22
N ALA A 107 -9.93 -0.56 1.16
CA ALA A 107 -10.62 -1.75 0.69
C ALA A 107 -11.83 -2.06 1.59
N LEU A 108 -12.87 -2.62 0.98
CA LEU A 108 -14.06 -3.08 1.71
C LEU A 108 -13.75 -4.35 2.50
N THR A 109 -14.33 -4.47 3.69
CA THR A 109 -14.26 -5.71 4.45
C THR A 109 -15.21 -6.76 3.87
N PRO A 110 -14.99 -8.06 4.12
CA PRO A 110 -15.93 -9.12 3.69
C PRO A 110 -17.36 -8.89 4.17
N GLU A 111 -17.54 -8.32 5.36
CA GLU A 111 -18.86 -8.00 5.93
C GLU A 111 -19.52 -6.86 5.15
N GLU A 112 -18.77 -5.82 4.76
CA GLU A 112 -19.27 -4.74 3.92
C GLU A 112 -19.61 -5.23 2.51
N ILE A 113 -18.80 -6.14 1.96
CA ILE A 113 -19.08 -6.78 0.67
C ILE A 113 -20.34 -7.66 0.77
N ALA A 114 -20.55 -8.37 1.87
CA ALA A 114 -21.77 -9.14 2.11
C ALA A 114 -23.01 -8.26 2.17
N LEU A 115 -22.93 -7.06 2.76
CA LEU A 115 -24.02 -6.07 2.74
C LEU A 115 -24.32 -5.58 1.32
N ILE A 116 -23.29 -5.35 0.51
CA ILE A 116 -23.47 -4.98 -0.90
C ILE A 116 -24.13 -6.12 -1.68
N ALA A 117 -23.72 -7.36 -1.43
CA ALA A 117 -24.34 -8.54 -2.04
C ALA A 117 -25.83 -8.65 -1.69
N SER A 118 -26.20 -8.47 -0.41
CA SER A 118 -27.59 -8.47 0.03
C SER A 118 -28.42 -7.40 -0.68
N GLY A 119 -27.92 -6.15 -0.74
CA GLY A 119 -28.59 -5.07 -1.45
C GLY A 119 -28.66 -5.28 -2.97
N ALA A 120 -27.72 -6.02 -3.55
CA ALA A 120 -27.76 -6.39 -4.97
C ALA A 120 -28.83 -7.45 -5.24
N ALA A 121 -28.99 -8.44 -4.36
CA ALA A 121 -30.04 -9.46 -4.46
C ALA A 121 -31.43 -8.83 -4.40
N GLU A 122 -31.68 -7.91 -3.46
CA GLU A 122 -32.93 -7.16 -3.37
C GLU A 122 -33.25 -6.40 -4.67
N ARG A 123 -32.25 -5.70 -5.25
CA ARG A 123 -32.42 -4.99 -6.53
C ARG A 123 -32.68 -5.93 -7.71
N ALA A 124 -32.17 -7.16 -7.65
CA ALA A 124 -32.44 -8.19 -8.65
C ALA A 124 -33.80 -8.89 -8.44
N GLY A 125 -34.56 -8.53 -7.40
CA GLY A 125 -35.85 -9.15 -7.07
C GLY A 125 -35.73 -10.54 -6.48
N CYS A 126 -34.56 -10.90 -5.93
CA CYS A 126 -34.30 -12.20 -5.32
C CYS A 126 -34.08 -12.06 -3.80
N ALA A 127 -34.64 -13.01 -3.04
CA ALA A 127 -34.29 -13.19 -1.63
C ALA A 127 -32.91 -13.90 -1.54
N MET A 128 -32.13 -13.58 -0.53
CA MET A 128 -30.87 -14.25 -0.23
C MET A 128 -30.69 -14.31 1.29
N ALA A 129 -30.28 -15.46 1.82
CA ALA A 129 -30.04 -15.56 3.25
C ALA A 129 -28.66 -14.93 3.61
N LYS A 130 -28.47 -14.64 4.88
CA LYS A 130 -27.24 -13.97 5.38
C LYS A 130 -25.99 -14.81 5.12
N GLN A 131 -26.11 -16.12 5.21
CA GLN A 131 -24.99 -17.06 5.03
C GLN A 131 -24.45 -17.04 3.59
N GLU A 132 -25.33 -16.94 2.59
CA GLU A 132 -24.94 -16.81 1.17
C GLU A 132 -24.26 -15.47 0.92
N ALA A 133 -24.77 -14.37 1.51
CA ALA A 133 -24.14 -13.06 1.42
C ALA A 133 -22.74 -13.05 2.04
N GLU A 134 -22.57 -13.66 3.21
CA GLU A 134 -21.25 -13.82 3.85
C GLU A 134 -20.30 -14.70 3.02
N THR A 135 -20.84 -15.72 2.36
CA THR A 135 -20.06 -16.56 1.45
C THR A 135 -19.57 -15.73 0.26
N ILE A 136 -20.43 -14.98 -0.40
CA ILE A 136 -20.07 -14.07 -1.47
C ILE A 136 -19.01 -13.06 -0.99
N GLY A 137 -19.18 -12.51 0.22
CA GLY A 137 -18.21 -11.57 0.83
C GLY A 137 -16.80 -12.14 0.97
N ARG A 138 -16.65 -13.46 1.12
CA ARG A 138 -15.35 -14.13 1.18
C ARG A 138 -14.68 -14.35 -0.17
N TYR A 139 -15.47 -14.43 -1.25
CA TYR A 139 -14.97 -14.69 -2.61
C TYR A 139 -14.82 -13.43 -3.47
N ALA A 140 -15.59 -12.39 -3.19
CA ALA A 140 -15.53 -11.14 -3.92
C ALA A 140 -14.37 -10.24 -3.41
N ALA A 141 -13.53 -9.75 -4.31
CA ALA A 141 -12.45 -8.83 -3.98
C ALA A 141 -12.96 -7.40 -3.78
N CYS A 142 -14.08 -7.05 -4.41
CA CYS A 142 -14.66 -5.70 -4.36
C CYS A 142 -16.19 -5.75 -4.50
N GLY A 143 -16.83 -4.59 -4.31
CA GLY A 143 -18.28 -4.49 -4.44
C GLY A 143 -18.80 -4.84 -5.85
N ARG A 144 -18.02 -4.57 -6.91
CA ARG A 144 -18.37 -4.92 -8.29
C ARG A 144 -18.45 -6.44 -8.47
N ASP A 145 -17.47 -7.16 -7.94
CA ASP A 145 -17.45 -8.63 -7.99
C ASP A 145 -18.67 -9.22 -7.25
N ALA A 146 -18.98 -8.68 -6.07
CA ALA A 146 -20.15 -9.12 -5.32
C ALA A 146 -21.44 -8.93 -6.12
N VAL A 147 -21.62 -7.78 -6.77
CA VAL A 147 -22.79 -7.51 -7.63
C VAL A 147 -22.83 -8.49 -8.81
N ASN A 148 -21.69 -8.75 -9.46
CA ASN A 148 -21.60 -9.69 -10.59
C ASN A 148 -21.97 -11.11 -10.17
N ILE A 149 -21.44 -11.59 -9.04
CA ILE A 149 -21.77 -12.92 -8.49
C ILE A 149 -23.27 -13.00 -8.22
N VAL A 150 -23.84 -12.00 -7.54
CA VAL A 150 -25.29 -11.98 -7.23
C VAL A 150 -26.13 -11.97 -8.50
N GLN A 151 -25.76 -11.20 -9.53
CA GLN A 151 -26.50 -11.16 -10.80
C GLN A 151 -26.49 -12.52 -11.49
N MET A 152 -25.37 -13.24 -11.48
CA MET A 152 -25.30 -14.59 -12.03
C MET A 152 -26.15 -15.58 -11.20
N CYS A 153 -26.08 -15.53 -9.86
CA CYS A 153 -26.92 -16.35 -8.99
C CYS A 153 -28.43 -16.08 -9.20
N ALA A 154 -28.80 -14.80 -9.32
CA ALA A 154 -30.18 -14.41 -9.60
C ALA A 154 -30.66 -14.92 -10.96
N GLY A 155 -29.77 -14.89 -11.98
CA GLY A 155 -30.05 -15.49 -13.31
C GLY A 155 -30.31 -16.99 -13.22
N LEU A 156 -29.52 -17.75 -12.45
CA LEU A 156 -29.76 -19.18 -12.21
C LEU A 156 -31.09 -19.43 -11.50
N ALA A 157 -31.36 -18.67 -10.43
CA ALA A 157 -32.62 -18.77 -9.71
C ALA A 157 -33.84 -18.52 -10.62
N GLN A 158 -33.75 -17.49 -11.50
CA GLN A 158 -34.83 -17.19 -12.46
C GLN A 158 -35.00 -18.27 -13.53
N MET A 159 -33.92 -18.91 -14.00
CA MET A 159 -34.00 -20.04 -14.92
C MET A 159 -34.77 -21.22 -14.33
N ASP A 160 -34.66 -21.41 -13.00
CA ASP A 160 -35.39 -22.42 -12.24
C ASP A 160 -36.71 -21.91 -11.70
N GLU A 161 -37.25 -20.80 -12.19
CA GLU A 161 -38.48 -20.15 -11.75
C GLU A 161 -38.52 -19.84 -10.22
N ARG A 162 -37.35 -19.64 -9.62
CA ARG A 162 -37.18 -19.30 -8.19
C ARG A 162 -36.97 -17.80 -8.00
N THR A 163 -37.39 -17.30 -6.85
CA THR A 163 -37.12 -15.91 -6.38
C THR A 163 -36.13 -15.87 -5.23
N MET A 164 -35.47 -17.00 -4.94
CA MET A 164 -34.51 -17.14 -3.86
C MET A 164 -33.20 -17.69 -4.41
N ILE A 165 -32.10 -17.05 -4.04
CA ILE A 165 -30.72 -17.52 -4.31
C ILE A 165 -30.40 -18.58 -3.26
N LEU A 166 -29.98 -19.76 -3.71
CA LEU A 166 -29.63 -20.90 -2.87
C LEU A 166 -28.10 -21.04 -2.73
N PRO A 167 -27.62 -21.78 -1.73
CA PRO A 167 -26.17 -22.05 -1.56
C PRO A 167 -25.54 -22.70 -2.80
N GLU A 168 -26.31 -23.54 -3.52
CA GLU A 168 -25.86 -24.24 -4.72
C GLU A 168 -25.60 -23.25 -5.86
N ASP A 169 -26.42 -22.20 -6.00
CA ASP A 169 -26.22 -21.15 -7.00
C ASP A 169 -24.89 -20.42 -6.76
N VAL A 170 -24.64 -20.05 -5.50
CA VAL A 170 -23.40 -19.38 -5.10
C VAL A 170 -22.19 -20.30 -5.34
N ALA A 171 -22.29 -21.56 -4.93
CA ALA A 171 -21.21 -22.55 -5.12
C ALA A 171 -20.89 -22.75 -6.60
N TRP A 172 -21.91 -22.86 -7.45
CA TRP A 172 -21.75 -23.02 -8.87
C TRP A 172 -21.09 -21.80 -9.52
N VAL A 173 -21.56 -20.58 -9.21
CA VAL A 173 -21.03 -19.33 -9.77
C VAL A 173 -19.57 -19.14 -9.35
N VAL A 174 -19.25 -19.37 -8.08
CA VAL A 174 -17.90 -19.22 -7.55
C VAL A 174 -16.94 -20.22 -8.21
N GLN A 175 -17.35 -21.47 -8.35
CA GLN A 175 -16.53 -22.51 -8.96
C GLN A 175 -16.37 -22.27 -10.46
N SER A 176 -17.44 -21.97 -11.19
CA SER A 176 -17.41 -21.75 -12.63
C SER A 176 -16.68 -20.46 -13.02
N GLY A 177 -16.79 -19.42 -12.18
CA GLY A 177 -16.10 -18.15 -12.36
C GLY A 177 -14.64 -18.13 -11.88
N HIS A 178 -14.14 -19.28 -11.36
CA HIS A 178 -12.81 -19.40 -10.77
C HIS A 178 -12.50 -18.34 -9.69
N TYR A 179 -13.53 -17.92 -8.94
CA TYR A 179 -13.31 -17.02 -7.81
C TYR A 179 -12.51 -17.74 -6.72
N THR A 180 -11.51 -17.09 -6.21
CA THR A 180 -10.69 -17.60 -5.10
C THR A 180 -11.14 -16.98 -3.78
N ILE A 181 -11.05 -17.74 -2.69
CA ILE A 181 -11.37 -17.20 -1.36
C ILE A 181 -10.32 -16.13 -1.03
N HIS A 182 -10.78 -14.91 -0.78
CA HIS A 182 -9.97 -13.88 -0.15
C HIS A 182 -9.89 -14.18 1.35
N VAL A 183 -8.93 -15.03 1.72
CA VAL A 183 -8.67 -15.31 3.13
C VAL A 183 -8.10 -14.05 3.74
N GLN A 184 -8.85 -13.41 4.64
CA GLN A 184 -8.20 -12.49 5.57
C GLN A 184 -7.16 -13.29 6.34
N GLN A 185 -5.91 -12.98 6.12
CA GLN A 185 -4.80 -13.62 6.81
C GLN A 185 -4.90 -13.21 8.29
N LYS A 186 -5.46 -14.10 9.12
CA LYS A 186 -5.44 -13.88 10.56
C LYS A 186 -4.02 -14.11 11.05
N ALA A 187 -3.51 -13.17 11.85
CA ALA A 187 -2.21 -13.31 12.46
C ALA A 187 -2.21 -14.49 13.44
N ASP A 188 -1.09 -15.21 13.48
CA ASP A 188 -0.82 -16.13 14.57
C ASP A 188 -0.27 -15.33 15.76
N VAL A 189 -1.14 -15.03 16.71
CA VAL A 189 -0.82 -14.21 17.89
C VAL A 189 0.00 -14.93 18.96
N SER A 190 0.49 -16.13 18.67
CA SER A 190 1.36 -16.86 19.61
C SER A 190 2.77 -16.26 19.67
N ASN A 191 3.32 -16.16 20.88
CA ASN A 191 4.69 -15.69 21.07
C ASN A 191 5.68 -16.75 20.58
N ARG A 192 6.48 -16.42 19.57
CA ARG A 192 7.45 -17.34 18.96
C ARG A 192 8.84 -16.70 18.84
N VAL A 193 9.87 -17.53 18.97
CA VAL A 193 11.25 -17.08 18.74
C VAL A 193 11.49 -16.92 17.26
N GLY A 194 12.10 -15.82 16.89
CA GLY A 194 12.48 -15.52 15.50
C GLY A 194 11.32 -15.19 14.55
N VAL A 195 10.06 -15.12 15.02
CA VAL A 195 8.91 -14.84 14.18
C VAL A 195 8.36 -13.44 14.45
N VAL A 196 8.24 -12.63 13.40
CA VAL A 196 7.79 -11.23 13.47
C VAL A 196 6.75 -10.98 12.40
N HIS A 197 5.67 -10.31 12.76
CA HIS A 197 4.71 -9.77 11.82
C HIS A 197 5.21 -8.43 11.27
N GLY A 198 5.64 -8.44 10.02
CA GLY A 198 5.93 -7.25 9.22
C GLY A 198 4.70 -6.81 8.43
N LEU A 199 4.80 -5.68 7.76
CA LEU A 199 3.71 -5.09 6.98
C LEU A 199 4.21 -4.65 5.61
N ALA A 200 3.47 -5.02 4.57
CA ALA A 200 3.75 -4.66 3.18
C ALA A 200 2.56 -3.96 2.53
N VAL A 201 2.79 -3.36 1.37
CA VAL A 201 1.75 -2.85 0.49
C VAL A 201 1.92 -3.52 -0.86
N TYR A 202 0.85 -4.05 -1.42
CA TYR A 202 0.82 -4.71 -2.72
C TYR A 202 -0.10 -3.96 -3.69
N GLY A 203 0.21 -4.10 -4.99
CA GLY A 203 -0.64 -3.61 -6.07
C GLY A 203 -1.11 -2.17 -5.89
N GLU A 204 -2.39 -1.96 -6.07
CA GLU A 204 -3.03 -0.65 -5.99
C GLU A 204 -3.31 -0.22 -4.54
N ASN A 205 -2.26 -0.17 -3.69
CA ASN A 205 -2.38 0.38 -2.34
C ASN A 205 -3.09 -0.52 -1.30
N GLN A 206 -2.99 -1.84 -1.44
CA GLN A 206 -3.53 -2.80 -0.46
C GLN A 206 -2.47 -3.15 0.58
N GLY A 207 -2.77 -2.94 1.85
CA GLY A 207 -1.94 -3.41 2.95
C GLY A 207 -2.04 -4.92 3.14
N ALA A 208 -0.95 -5.55 3.54
CA ALA A 208 -0.92 -6.96 3.87
C ALA A 208 0.01 -7.25 5.05
N LEU A 209 -0.37 -8.26 5.83
CA LEU A 209 0.49 -8.85 6.84
C LEU A 209 1.56 -9.68 6.15
N LEU A 210 2.79 -9.54 6.60
CA LEU A 210 3.95 -10.25 6.11
C LEU A 210 4.63 -10.96 7.27
N ASP A 211 4.51 -12.28 7.33
CA ASP A 211 5.25 -13.04 8.31
C ASP A 211 6.73 -13.09 7.93
N LEU A 212 7.58 -12.94 8.91
CA LEU A 212 9.01 -12.99 8.77
C LEU A 212 9.55 -13.97 9.81
N GLU A 213 10.38 -14.91 9.36
CA GLU A 213 10.96 -15.94 10.21
C GLU A 213 12.48 -15.84 10.18
N ALA A 214 13.11 -15.92 11.35
CA ALA A 214 14.57 -15.97 11.49
C ALA A 214 14.98 -17.16 12.35
N VAL A 215 16.02 -17.86 11.90
CA VAL A 215 16.61 -19.01 12.62
C VAL A 215 18.10 -18.81 12.72
N ALA A 216 18.63 -18.99 13.93
CA ALA A 216 20.06 -19.01 14.20
C ALA A 216 20.54 -20.46 14.31
N THR A 217 21.58 -20.82 13.55
CA THR A 217 22.17 -22.15 13.53
C THR A 217 23.68 -22.09 13.73
N PRO A 218 24.34 -23.14 14.25
CA PRO A 218 25.81 -23.19 14.28
C PRO A 218 26.37 -23.01 12.86
N GLY A 219 27.36 -22.11 12.72
CA GLY A 219 27.91 -21.79 11.39
C GLY A 219 29.14 -20.90 11.43
N HIS A 220 29.35 -20.10 10.40
CA HIS A 220 30.57 -19.31 10.21
C HIS A 220 30.29 -17.77 10.10
N GLY A 221 29.11 -17.32 10.51
CA GLY A 221 28.75 -15.91 10.50
C GLY A 221 28.07 -15.44 9.22
N GLU A 222 27.48 -16.37 8.46
CA GLU A 222 26.75 -16.04 7.25
C GLU A 222 25.31 -15.57 7.59
N ILE A 223 24.84 -14.54 6.88
CA ILE A 223 23.44 -14.13 6.92
C ILE A 223 22.83 -14.37 5.55
N THR A 224 21.88 -15.29 5.50
CA THR A 224 21.10 -15.60 4.31
C THR A 224 19.72 -14.99 4.42
N VAL A 225 19.23 -14.35 3.37
CA VAL A 225 17.87 -13.84 3.30
C VAL A 225 17.17 -14.41 2.09
N THR A 226 15.97 -14.99 2.29
CA THR A 226 15.16 -15.60 1.21
C THR A 226 13.76 -15.00 1.18
N GLY A 227 13.10 -15.09 0.02
CA GLY A 227 11.76 -14.50 -0.19
C GLY A 227 11.75 -13.00 -0.50
N ILE A 228 12.92 -12.42 -0.80
CA ILE A 228 13.08 -11.03 -1.27
C ILE A 228 13.43 -11.00 -2.77
N ILE A 229 13.19 -9.85 -3.41
CA ILE A 229 13.69 -9.59 -4.77
C ILE A 229 15.20 -9.35 -4.69
N ASP A 230 15.98 -10.06 -5.49
CA ASP A 230 17.43 -9.88 -5.52
C ASP A 230 17.85 -8.67 -6.36
N GLU A 231 17.26 -8.51 -7.55
CA GLU A 231 17.58 -7.43 -8.49
C GLU A 231 16.31 -6.81 -9.07
N GLU A 232 16.32 -5.48 -9.23
CA GLU A 232 15.27 -4.71 -9.89
C GLU A 232 15.76 -4.14 -11.22
N GLU A 233 14.89 -4.17 -12.22
CA GLU A 233 15.10 -3.41 -13.45
C GLU A 233 14.43 -2.04 -13.33
N ILE A 234 15.23 -0.95 -13.32
CA ILE A 234 14.76 0.43 -13.29
C ILE A 234 15.06 1.11 -14.61
N GLY A 235 14.06 1.77 -15.18
CA GLY A 235 14.22 2.60 -16.39
C GLY A 235 13.05 2.48 -17.35
N GLN A 236 12.96 3.44 -18.28
CA GLN A 236 12.02 3.42 -19.39
C GLN A 236 12.60 2.61 -20.56
N GLU A 237 11.73 2.19 -21.50
CA GLU A 237 12.14 1.47 -22.72
C GLU A 237 13.32 2.15 -23.41
N GLY A 238 14.48 1.43 -23.42
CA GLY A 238 15.73 1.91 -24.01
C GLY A 238 16.89 2.14 -23.04
N HIS A 239 16.65 2.33 -21.74
CA HIS A 239 17.70 2.49 -20.72
C HIS A 239 17.28 1.76 -19.43
N LYS A 240 17.39 0.41 -19.47
CA LYS A 240 17.18 -0.42 -18.29
C LYS A 240 18.48 -0.54 -17.50
N MET A 241 18.43 -0.20 -16.21
CA MET A 241 19.53 -0.38 -15.28
C MET A 241 19.12 -1.41 -14.23
N ARG A 242 19.96 -2.43 -14.01
CA ARG A 242 19.76 -3.39 -12.92
C ARG A 242 20.42 -2.88 -11.65
N ARG A 243 19.70 -2.90 -10.55
CA ARG A 243 20.26 -2.66 -9.21
C ARG A 243 19.81 -3.75 -8.25
N ARG A 244 20.56 -3.96 -7.18
CA ARG A 244 20.10 -4.78 -6.06
C ARG A 244 18.86 -4.15 -5.44
N SER A 245 17.91 -5.00 -5.03
CA SER A 245 16.68 -4.53 -4.41
C SER A 245 16.94 -3.76 -3.12
N THR A 246 15.99 -2.92 -2.76
CA THR A 246 16.08 -2.16 -1.50
C THR A 246 15.91 -3.05 -0.27
N ALA A 247 15.21 -4.18 -0.41
CA ALA A 247 15.10 -5.21 0.64
C ALA A 247 16.44 -5.87 0.93
N HIS A 248 17.25 -6.14 -0.12
CA HIS A 248 18.61 -6.65 0.07
C HIS A 248 19.52 -5.63 0.77
N GLY A 249 19.39 -4.34 0.44
CA GLY A 249 20.07 -3.26 1.16
C GLY A 249 19.68 -3.19 2.63
N ALA A 250 18.41 -3.40 2.97
CA ALA A 250 17.94 -3.46 4.35
C ALA A 250 18.58 -4.63 5.12
N ALA A 251 18.72 -5.80 4.50
CA ALA A 251 19.39 -6.96 5.10
C ALA A 251 20.87 -6.68 5.44
N GLU A 252 21.61 -6.00 4.56
CA GLU A 252 22.99 -5.57 4.82
C GLU A 252 23.08 -4.54 5.95
N ASN A 253 22.11 -3.62 6.04
CA ASN A 253 22.00 -2.68 7.15
C ASN A 253 21.79 -3.42 8.48
N VAL A 254 20.90 -4.41 8.50
CA VAL A 254 20.64 -5.26 9.69
C VAL A 254 21.92 -6.02 10.09
N ARG A 255 22.66 -6.60 9.13
CA ARG A 255 23.93 -7.27 9.39
C ARG A 255 24.94 -6.35 10.10
N THR A 256 25.07 -5.13 9.62
CA THR A 256 25.95 -4.12 10.21
C THR A 256 25.47 -3.71 11.61
N LEU A 257 24.16 -3.51 11.76
CA LEU A 257 23.52 -3.14 13.01
C LEU A 257 23.72 -4.21 14.08
N LEU A 258 23.51 -5.50 13.78
CA LEU A 258 23.71 -6.59 14.73
C LEU A 258 25.13 -6.57 15.31
N LYS A 259 26.14 -6.34 14.48
CA LYS A 259 27.52 -6.19 14.93
C LYS A 259 27.69 -4.98 15.84
N SER A 260 27.07 -3.85 15.52
CA SER A 260 27.15 -2.62 16.34
C SER A 260 26.43 -2.78 17.69
N LEU A 261 25.41 -3.60 17.77
CA LEU A 261 24.69 -3.97 18.99
C LEU A 261 25.44 -4.98 19.85
N GLY A 262 26.61 -5.49 19.38
CA GLY A 262 27.47 -6.42 20.11
C GLY A 262 27.11 -7.91 19.90
N TYR A 263 26.24 -8.23 18.96
CA TYR A 263 25.99 -9.63 18.58
C TYR A 263 27.12 -10.14 17.71
N THR A 264 27.85 -11.15 18.20
CA THR A 264 28.92 -11.83 17.44
C THR A 264 28.31 -12.99 16.65
N LEU A 265 28.53 -13.00 15.34
CA LEU A 265 28.05 -14.06 14.44
C LEU A 265 29.16 -15.07 14.10
N GLU A 266 30.31 -15.04 14.79
CA GLU A 266 31.50 -15.82 14.40
C GLU A 266 31.26 -17.31 14.33
N ASN A 267 30.33 -17.85 15.14
CA ASN A 267 29.98 -19.26 15.19
C ASN A 267 28.50 -19.54 14.95
N THR A 268 27.78 -18.59 14.34
CA THR A 268 26.34 -18.66 14.16
C THR A 268 25.95 -18.10 12.80
N ASP A 269 25.32 -18.93 11.98
CA ASP A 269 24.66 -18.49 10.75
C ASP A 269 23.23 -18.08 11.07
N LEU A 270 22.76 -17.04 10.42
CA LEU A 270 21.42 -16.50 10.56
C LEU A 270 20.68 -16.59 9.21
N HIS A 271 19.56 -17.29 9.19
CA HIS A 271 18.69 -17.35 8.03
C HIS A 271 17.41 -16.58 8.32
N ILE A 272 17.11 -15.59 7.49
CA ILE A 272 15.87 -14.79 7.52
C ILE A 272 15.06 -15.16 6.30
N ASN A 273 13.80 -15.55 6.49
CA ASN A 273 12.91 -15.96 5.42
C ASN A 273 11.62 -15.15 5.45
N PHE A 274 11.14 -14.76 4.27
CA PHE A 274 9.82 -14.22 4.05
C PHE A 274 8.96 -15.28 3.37
N PRO A 275 8.20 -16.09 4.14
CA PRO A 275 7.33 -17.11 3.57
C PRO A 275 6.15 -16.48 2.85
N GLY A 276 5.53 -17.18 1.87
CA GLY A 276 4.28 -16.74 1.25
C GLY A 276 4.32 -16.63 -0.27
N GLY A 277 5.46 -16.93 -0.91
CA GLY A 277 5.56 -17.08 -2.37
C GLY A 277 5.52 -15.78 -3.19
N MET A 278 5.26 -14.63 -2.57
CA MET A 278 5.42 -13.32 -3.21
C MET A 278 6.73 -12.69 -2.74
N PRO A 279 7.66 -12.41 -3.65
CA PRO A 279 8.93 -11.79 -3.28
C PRO A 279 8.69 -10.38 -2.74
N VAL A 280 9.34 -10.08 -1.62
CA VAL A 280 9.26 -8.78 -0.94
C VAL A 280 10.31 -7.84 -1.49
N ASP A 281 9.90 -6.64 -1.81
CA ASP A 281 10.80 -5.52 -2.07
C ASP A 281 10.46 -4.32 -1.17
N GLY A 282 11.47 -3.48 -0.97
CA GLY A 282 11.35 -2.27 -0.16
C GLY A 282 12.13 -2.34 1.16
N PRO A 283 12.60 -1.18 1.64
CA PRO A 283 13.41 -1.09 2.85
C PRO A 283 12.57 -1.21 4.13
N SER A 284 11.25 -1.23 4.02
CA SER A 284 10.29 -1.13 5.14
C SER A 284 10.25 -2.35 6.07
N ALA A 285 10.83 -3.47 5.64
CA ALA A 285 10.97 -4.69 6.45
C ALA A 285 12.22 -4.66 7.37
N GLY A 286 13.07 -3.63 7.30
CA GLY A 286 14.33 -3.58 8.00
C GLY A 286 14.21 -3.70 9.51
N VAL A 287 13.23 -3.03 10.14
CA VAL A 287 12.99 -3.14 11.59
C VAL A 287 12.52 -4.55 11.95
N ALA A 288 11.61 -5.14 11.17
CA ALA A 288 11.12 -6.51 11.39
C ALA A 288 12.27 -7.53 11.29
N MET A 289 13.16 -7.41 10.29
CA MET A 289 14.36 -8.23 10.17
C MET A 289 15.27 -8.10 11.40
N ALA A 290 15.49 -6.89 11.90
CA ALA A 290 16.33 -6.66 13.07
C ALA A 290 15.74 -7.31 14.34
N VAL A 291 14.43 -7.18 14.56
CA VAL A 291 13.76 -7.80 15.72
C VAL A 291 13.79 -9.32 15.63
N ALA A 292 13.49 -9.90 14.46
CA ALA A 292 13.52 -11.35 14.25
C ALA A 292 14.93 -11.92 14.43
N ALA A 293 15.95 -11.24 13.90
CA ALA A 293 17.35 -11.62 14.04
C ALA A 293 17.80 -11.62 15.51
N VAL A 294 17.49 -10.57 16.26
CA VAL A 294 17.84 -10.50 17.70
C VAL A 294 17.08 -11.54 18.48
N SER A 295 15.80 -11.75 18.20
CA SER A 295 14.99 -12.80 18.83
C SER A 295 15.62 -14.19 18.63
N ALA A 296 15.98 -14.54 17.38
CA ALA A 296 16.62 -15.81 17.05
C ALA A 296 18.00 -15.99 17.72
N LEU A 297 18.82 -14.92 17.76
CA LEU A 297 20.16 -14.96 18.37
C LEU A 297 20.12 -15.05 19.90
N THR A 298 19.06 -14.52 20.53
CA THR A 298 18.91 -14.48 21.99
C THR A 298 17.95 -15.52 22.54
N ASP A 299 17.35 -16.34 21.67
CA ASP A 299 16.29 -17.30 22.02
C ASP A 299 15.15 -16.65 22.83
N THR A 300 14.81 -15.41 22.48
CA THR A 300 13.79 -14.62 23.18
C THR A 300 12.55 -14.51 22.31
N PRO A 301 11.35 -14.96 22.77
CA PRO A 301 10.14 -14.88 21.99
C PRO A 301 9.73 -13.44 21.65
N VAL A 302 9.12 -13.28 20.49
CA VAL A 302 8.49 -12.02 20.06
C VAL A 302 7.01 -12.04 20.43
N ASP A 303 6.45 -10.92 20.82
CA ASP A 303 5.01 -10.76 21.07
C ASP A 303 4.24 -10.89 19.75
N GLY A 304 3.54 -12.02 19.58
CA GLY A 304 2.76 -12.31 18.38
C GLY A 304 1.51 -11.43 18.19
N THR A 305 1.15 -10.60 19.17
CA THR A 305 0.04 -9.65 19.02
C THR A 305 0.42 -8.33 18.36
N MET A 306 1.71 -8.17 18.01
CA MET A 306 2.28 -6.93 17.49
C MET A 306 2.80 -7.09 16.07
N ALA A 307 2.67 -6.02 15.27
CA ALA A 307 3.38 -5.88 14.00
C ALA A 307 4.33 -4.68 14.01
N VAL A 308 5.27 -4.67 13.07
CA VAL A 308 6.20 -3.56 12.92
C VAL A 308 6.49 -3.27 11.45
N THR A 309 6.65 -1.99 11.12
CA THR A 309 7.17 -1.52 9.83
C THR A 309 8.15 -0.38 10.05
N GLY A 310 9.13 -0.26 9.17
CA GLY A 310 10.10 0.83 9.22
C GLY A 310 11.38 0.48 8.48
N GLU A 311 11.97 1.49 7.86
CA GLU A 311 13.32 1.37 7.30
C GLU A 311 14.34 1.50 8.44
N ILE A 312 15.38 0.67 8.42
CA ILE A 312 16.45 0.69 9.43
C ILE A 312 17.75 1.22 8.83
N THR A 313 18.39 2.13 9.55
CA THR A 313 19.74 2.59 9.20
C THR A 313 20.81 1.75 9.89
N VAL A 314 22.03 1.78 9.40
CA VAL A 314 23.19 1.10 10.03
C VAL A 314 23.49 1.55 11.46
N GLN A 315 22.95 2.69 11.89
CA GLN A 315 23.06 3.23 13.24
C GLN A 315 21.85 2.89 14.13
N GLY A 316 20.90 2.09 13.62
CA GLY A 316 19.70 1.68 14.37
C GLY A 316 18.56 2.70 14.40
N LYS A 317 18.66 3.80 13.63
CA LYS A 317 17.56 4.76 13.51
C LYS A 317 16.47 4.21 12.58
N VAL A 318 15.22 4.44 12.98
CA VAL A 318 14.04 4.08 12.19
C VAL A 318 13.60 5.27 11.35
N LYS A 319 13.41 5.04 10.05
CA LYS A 319 13.04 6.04 9.05
C LYS A 319 11.64 5.81 8.51
N ALA A 320 11.01 6.90 8.05
CA ALA A 320 9.69 6.89 7.44
C ALA A 320 9.59 5.93 6.24
N VAL A 321 8.42 5.34 6.08
CA VAL A 321 8.09 4.42 4.98
C VAL A 321 6.75 4.81 4.36
N GLY A 322 6.51 4.35 3.12
CA GLY A 322 5.25 4.59 2.43
C GLY A 322 4.13 3.65 2.86
N GLY A 323 2.87 4.10 2.66
CA GLY A 323 1.66 3.29 2.81
C GLY A 323 1.37 2.86 4.25
N VAL A 324 1.73 3.67 5.24
CA VAL A 324 1.55 3.33 6.65
C VAL A 324 0.07 3.18 7.03
N PRO A 325 -0.87 4.02 6.57
CA PRO A 325 -2.29 3.81 6.85
C PRO A 325 -2.78 2.43 6.42
N GLN A 326 -2.47 2.00 5.20
CA GLN A 326 -2.86 0.70 4.65
C GLN A 326 -2.23 -0.47 5.42
N LYS A 327 -0.99 -0.32 5.83
CA LYS A 327 -0.26 -1.29 6.66
C LYS A 327 -0.93 -1.47 8.03
N VAL A 328 -1.29 -0.36 8.68
CA VAL A 328 -1.97 -0.38 10.00
C VAL A 328 -3.38 -0.97 9.87
N GLU A 329 -4.12 -0.63 8.82
CA GLU A 329 -5.42 -1.23 8.55
C GLU A 329 -5.33 -2.75 8.34
N ALA A 330 -4.32 -3.22 7.59
CA ALA A 330 -4.10 -4.66 7.40
C ALA A 330 -3.78 -5.38 8.71
N ALA A 331 -2.96 -4.79 9.58
CA ALA A 331 -2.68 -5.32 10.90
C ALA A 331 -3.94 -5.40 11.78
N CYS A 332 -4.80 -4.38 11.74
CA CYS A 332 -6.08 -4.35 12.43
C CYS A 332 -7.02 -5.46 11.93
N GLN A 333 -7.14 -5.63 10.62
CA GLN A 333 -7.94 -6.68 9.97
C GLN A 333 -7.42 -8.08 10.29
N ALA A 334 -6.10 -8.24 10.42
CA ALA A 334 -5.47 -9.49 10.82
C ALA A 334 -5.70 -9.85 12.31
N GLY A 335 -6.29 -8.93 13.10
CA GLY A 335 -6.59 -9.14 14.51
C GLY A 335 -5.43 -8.84 15.46
N LEU A 336 -4.43 -8.10 15.02
CA LEU A 336 -3.34 -7.63 15.87
C LEU A 336 -3.80 -6.51 16.81
N LEU A 337 -3.14 -6.39 17.95
CA LEU A 337 -3.49 -5.42 18.99
C LEU A 337 -2.67 -4.14 18.91
N ARG A 338 -1.42 -4.22 18.43
CA ARG A 338 -0.50 -3.09 18.37
C ARG A 338 0.36 -3.11 17.11
N VAL A 339 0.67 -1.92 16.59
CA VAL A 339 1.61 -1.73 15.47
C VAL A 339 2.67 -0.71 15.86
N LEU A 340 3.93 -1.06 15.62
CA LEU A 340 5.04 -0.12 15.69
C LEU A 340 5.30 0.47 14.31
N ILE A 341 5.29 1.80 14.22
CA ILE A 341 5.54 2.56 13.00
C ILE A 341 6.68 3.57 13.20
N PRO A 342 7.31 4.06 12.12
CA PRO A 342 8.24 5.17 12.27
C PRO A 342 7.55 6.41 12.85
N LYS A 343 8.17 7.07 13.82
CA LYS A 343 7.64 8.28 14.46
C LYS A 343 7.35 9.40 13.44
N GLU A 344 8.11 9.45 12.37
CA GLU A 344 7.92 10.41 11.27
C GLU A 344 6.55 10.21 10.55
N ASN A 345 5.93 9.02 10.67
CA ASN A 345 4.63 8.68 10.09
C ASN A 345 3.44 8.78 11.08
N ASP A 346 3.65 9.19 12.33
CA ASP A 346 2.59 9.23 13.37
C ASP A 346 1.33 9.98 12.90
N ALA A 347 1.51 11.11 12.20
CA ALA A 347 0.40 11.94 11.76
C ALA A 347 -0.52 11.25 10.73
N GLU A 348 -0.01 10.25 10.00
CA GLU A 348 -0.78 9.55 8.96
C GLU A 348 -1.82 8.58 9.54
N THR A 349 -1.69 8.18 10.80
CA THR A 349 -2.48 7.10 11.42
C THR A 349 -3.47 7.58 12.47
N LEU A 350 -3.54 8.88 12.76
CA LEU A 350 -4.39 9.47 13.81
C LEU A 350 -5.89 9.15 13.69
N HIS A 351 -6.35 8.75 12.53
CA HIS A 351 -7.75 8.44 12.24
C HIS A 351 -8.09 6.93 12.30
N ILE A 352 -7.10 6.05 12.50
CA ILE A 352 -7.32 4.60 12.48
C ILE A 352 -7.70 4.15 13.89
N ALA A 353 -8.91 3.59 14.02
CA ALA A 353 -9.44 3.06 15.26
C ALA A 353 -9.31 1.52 15.31
N GLY A 354 -9.33 0.96 16.50
CA GLY A 354 -9.37 -0.49 16.71
C GLY A 354 -8.01 -1.17 16.87
N ILE A 355 -6.91 -0.44 16.76
CA ILE A 355 -5.55 -0.93 16.98
C ILE A 355 -4.71 0.15 17.65
N GLU A 356 -3.81 -0.24 18.55
CA GLU A 356 -2.87 0.68 19.16
C GLU A 356 -1.69 0.94 18.21
N VAL A 357 -1.43 2.20 17.89
CA VAL A 357 -0.30 2.60 17.03
C VAL A 357 0.74 3.31 17.90
N GLN A 358 1.99 2.87 17.82
CA GLN A 358 3.10 3.43 18.58
C GLN A 358 4.23 3.86 17.64
N GLY A 359 4.58 5.15 17.66
CA GLY A 359 5.73 5.69 16.93
C GLY A 359 7.06 5.32 17.57
N ILE A 360 8.01 4.86 16.77
CA ILE A 360 9.39 4.55 17.17
C ILE A 360 10.40 5.29 16.30
N ASP A 361 11.52 5.71 16.87
CA ASP A 361 12.61 6.38 16.15
C ASP A 361 13.95 5.63 16.23
N ASP A 362 13.99 4.53 17.00
CA ASP A 362 15.20 3.73 17.23
C ASP A 362 14.87 2.25 17.39
N VAL A 363 15.78 1.38 16.93
CA VAL A 363 15.62 -0.09 17.02
C VAL A 363 15.50 -0.59 18.44
N HIS A 364 16.14 0.05 19.43
CA HIS A 364 16.03 -0.36 20.83
C HIS A 364 14.60 -0.25 21.35
N GLN A 365 13.82 0.72 20.86
CA GLN A 365 12.40 0.84 21.22
C GLN A 365 11.61 -0.34 20.66
N ALA A 366 11.87 -0.75 19.41
CA ALA A 366 11.24 -1.93 18.81
C ALA A 366 11.60 -3.21 19.58
N LEU A 367 12.88 -3.43 19.87
CA LEU A 367 13.35 -4.60 20.63
C LEU A 367 12.73 -4.65 22.04
N SER A 368 12.69 -3.50 22.74
CA SER A 368 12.11 -3.43 24.09
C SER A 368 10.60 -3.65 24.12
N ALA A 369 9.88 -3.26 23.05
CA ALA A 369 8.44 -3.41 22.96
C ALA A 369 8.02 -4.82 22.56
N MET A 370 8.75 -5.44 21.61
CA MET A 370 8.35 -6.68 20.98
C MET A 370 8.95 -7.95 21.60
N LEU A 371 10.14 -7.86 22.25
CA LEU A 371 10.75 -9.02 22.86
C LEU A 371 10.14 -9.30 24.25
N VAL A 372 9.57 -10.50 24.40
CA VAL A 372 8.93 -10.92 25.65
C VAL A 372 9.98 -11.49 26.61
N HIS A 373 10.45 -10.67 27.53
CA HIS A 373 11.31 -11.13 28.59
C HIS A 373 10.50 -11.89 29.65
N THR A 374 10.63 -13.21 29.69
CA THR A 374 10.15 -14.00 30.84
C THR A 374 10.85 -13.51 32.12
N LYS A 375 10.08 -13.27 33.18
CA LYS A 375 10.56 -12.71 34.46
C LYS A 375 11.60 -13.56 35.20
N THR A 376 12.26 -14.49 34.57
CA THR A 376 13.29 -15.38 35.15
C THR A 376 14.57 -15.18 34.37
N GLU A 377 15.48 -14.48 34.99
CA GLU A 377 16.86 -14.14 34.61
C GLU A 377 17.07 -12.74 34.05
N LYS A 378 17.32 -11.81 34.99
CA LYS A 378 18.19 -10.67 34.74
C LYS A 378 19.61 -11.20 34.48
N LYS A 379 19.88 -11.77 33.30
CA LYS A 379 21.25 -11.83 32.79
C LYS A 379 21.61 -10.41 32.40
N GLN A 380 22.54 -9.84 33.17
CA GLN A 380 23.16 -8.57 32.89
C GLN A 380 23.55 -8.52 31.42
N ILE A 381 22.93 -7.62 30.67
CA ILE A 381 23.47 -7.17 29.37
C ILE A 381 24.83 -6.58 29.73
N HIS A 382 25.90 -7.28 29.41
CA HIS A 382 27.26 -6.80 29.56
C HIS A 382 27.39 -5.57 28.67
N ARG A 383 27.26 -4.39 29.27
CA ARG A 383 27.76 -3.16 28.65
C ARG A 383 29.24 -3.34 28.42
N PRO A 384 29.77 -3.24 27.21
CA PRO A 384 31.22 -3.18 27.02
C PRO A 384 31.72 -1.95 27.77
N LEU A 385 32.66 -2.15 28.68
CA LEU A 385 33.37 -1.09 29.36
C LEU A 385 34.01 -0.15 28.32
N PRO A 386 33.94 1.18 28.48
CA PRO A 386 34.60 2.10 27.59
C PRO A 386 36.11 1.83 27.58
N MET A 387 36.70 1.84 26.39
CA MET A 387 38.10 1.49 26.09
C MET A 387 39.18 2.28 26.84
N THR A 388 38.81 3.22 27.71
CA THR A 388 39.74 4.07 28.49
C THR A 388 40.33 3.40 29.75
N GLU A 389 39.79 2.25 30.24
CA GLU A 389 40.33 1.60 31.45
C GLU A 389 41.34 0.46 31.15
N LYS A 390 41.47 -0.01 29.93
CA LYS A 390 42.47 -1.07 29.57
C LYS A 390 43.90 -0.56 29.44
N VAL A 391 44.14 0.75 29.40
CA VAL A 391 45.51 1.34 29.29
C VAL A 391 46.10 1.60 30.68
N ALA A 392 45.31 1.67 31.74
CA ALA A 392 45.80 1.95 33.07
C ALA A 392 46.26 0.71 33.89
N ALA A 393 45.85 -0.50 33.47
CA ALA A 393 46.21 -1.74 34.16
C ALA A 393 47.50 -2.37 33.69
N ALA A 394 48.10 -1.92 32.57
CA ALA A 394 49.36 -2.45 32.02
C ALA A 394 50.63 -1.70 32.45
N ALA A 395 50.49 -0.65 33.32
CA ALA A 395 51.62 0.20 33.75
C ALA A 395 51.99 0.07 35.24
N ALA A 396 51.52 -1.01 35.94
CA ALA A 396 51.82 -1.25 37.34
C ALA A 396 52.35 -2.68 37.59
N GLU A 397 53.50 -3.04 36.96
CA GLU A 397 54.34 -4.09 37.54
C GLU A 397 55.70 -3.46 37.91
N PRO A 398 56.15 -3.55 39.21
CA PRO A 398 57.43 -3.03 39.59
C PRO A 398 58.50 -4.08 39.29
N SER A 399 59.57 -3.62 38.65
CA SER A 399 60.83 -4.30 38.49
C SER A 399 61.40 -4.69 39.83
N ALA A 400 61.64 -5.94 40.06
CA ALA A 400 62.68 -6.50 40.94
C ALA A 400 63.33 -7.73 40.29
#